data_5996d8e11e3bc426e948b0157a0d7388
#
_entry.id   5996d8e11e3bc426e948b0157a0d7388
#
_cell.length_a   1.000
_cell.length_b   1.000
_cell.length_c   1.000
_cell.angle_alpha   90.00
_cell.angle_beta   90.00
_cell.angle_gamma   90.00
#
_symmetry.space_group_name_H-M   'P 1'
#
loop_
_entity.id
_entity.type
_entity.pdbx_description
1 polymer ?
#
loop_
_entity_poly.entity_id
_entity_poly.type
_entity_poly.pdbx_seq_one_letter_code
_entity_poly.pdbx_strand_id
1 'polypeptide(L)'
;VTGVSVWAPDAGSVSAVVGGADFPMTEREGWWSADVPAGDYAFRLDGGDPLPDPRSLWQPSGVFGPSRPYDHAEFSWTDRGWRGVPLQGSVIYELHIGTFTPEGTFDAAIERLDHLTELGVSVVEVMPVAAFQGEWGWGYDGVCLWAVHDPYGGPDGLKRFVSACHQRGLAVLLDVVYNHVGPGNTLGAFGPYFTAAHTTPWGPAVNLDQPGSDEVRAFLIGNALMWLRDYHIDGLRLDAVHALADSRALPLLESLAIAVDGLSAATGRALSLIAESDLNDARLVTSRQAGGSGLSGQWDDDFHHAVHVAVTGETTGYYADFDSMAALAKVLSRVFFHDGTWSSFRGRTHGRPVDRLLMPAYRFVVYDQDHDQIGNRAVGDRLSISQLRVAAGLVLTSPYTPMLFMGEEWGASTPWQFFSSFTDPGLAAAVSTGRRSEFERYGWASSDVPDPQDPATFQRSKLSWSELSPPEHASLLSWYRTLLALRRSEPALTDPQLTSVSVSFDEAARWVLVHRGPLRVVAHVGSSATLVPLDAPGDSALGAAVPSAPRAAGAAGAAGVTVLAASDPGVGVSGAATSMPPMSFAVLRVCADLVE
;
A
#
# COMPACT_ATOMS: atom_id res chain seq x y z
N VAL A 1 25.46 -31.60 -8.29
CA VAL A 1 25.07 -31.15 -9.64
C VAL A 1 23.81 -30.38 -9.50
N THR A 2 23.78 -29.18 -10.09
CA THR A 2 22.60 -28.27 -10.05
C THR A 2 22.12 -28.08 -11.49
N GLY A 3 20.87 -28.35 -11.79
CA GLY A 3 20.25 -27.99 -13.05
C GLY A 3 20.01 -26.47 -13.11
N VAL A 4 20.50 -25.82 -14.15
CA VAL A 4 20.28 -24.38 -14.42
C VAL A 4 19.63 -24.20 -15.78
N SER A 5 18.74 -23.19 -15.90
CA SER A 5 18.09 -22.90 -17.18
C SER A 5 17.80 -21.41 -17.31
N VAL A 6 17.83 -20.90 -18.53
CA VAL A 6 17.53 -19.49 -18.83
C VAL A 6 16.84 -19.36 -20.17
N TRP A 7 15.88 -18.45 -20.26
CA TRP A 7 15.25 -18.06 -21.52
C TRP A 7 16.07 -16.97 -22.21
N ALA A 8 16.62 -17.31 -23.37
CA ALA A 8 17.41 -16.39 -24.20
C ALA A 8 17.22 -16.76 -25.69
N PRO A 9 16.04 -16.42 -26.27
CA PRO A 9 15.64 -16.90 -27.58
C PRO A 9 16.49 -16.37 -28.72
N ASP A 10 17.14 -15.23 -28.55
CA ASP A 10 17.92 -14.55 -29.56
C ASP A 10 19.44 -14.86 -29.46
N ALA A 11 19.87 -15.59 -28.42
CA ALA A 11 21.26 -15.96 -28.23
C ALA A 11 21.70 -17.06 -29.18
N GLY A 12 22.86 -16.90 -29.83
CA GLY A 12 23.48 -17.92 -30.65
C GLY A 12 24.19 -19.02 -29.83
N SER A 13 24.61 -18.69 -28.61
CA SER A 13 25.22 -19.63 -27.67
C SER A 13 25.05 -19.14 -26.23
N VAL A 14 24.85 -20.06 -25.28
CA VAL A 14 24.82 -19.76 -23.86
C VAL A 14 25.72 -20.77 -23.12
N SER A 15 26.47 -20.24 -22.13
CA SER A 15 27.20 -21.05 -21.17
C SER A 15 26.84 -20.64 -19.75
N ALA A 16 26.69 -21.61 -18.87
CA ALA A 16 26.67 -21.35 -17.45
C ALA A 16 28.12 -21.22 -16.94
N VAL A 17 28.39 -20.19 -16.14
CA VAL A 17 29.71 -19.91 -15.58
C VAL A 17 29.69 -20.26 -14.10
N VAL A 18 30.47 -21.24 -13.65
CA VAL A 18 30.58 -21.66 -12.25
C VAL A 18 32.06 -21.70 -11.86
N GLY A 19 32.45 -20.99 -10.80
CA GLY A 19 33.85 -20.93 -10.36
C GLY A 19 34.83 -20.43 -11.43
N GLY A 20 34.34 -19.63 -12.40
CA GLY A 20 35.11 -19.10 -13.51
C GLY A 20 35.25 -20.06 -14.72
N ALA A 21 34.69 -21.26 -14.67
CA ALA A 21 34.65 -22.21 -15.79
C ALA A 21 33.32 -22.12 -16.55
N ASP A 22 33.39 -22.21 -17.88
CA ASP A 22 32.21 -22.19 -18.75
C ASP A 22 31.69 -23.63 -19.00
N PHE A 23 30.40 -23.80 -18.84
CA PHE A 23 29.65 -25.03 -19.10
C PHE A 23 28.66 -24.76 -20.23
N PRO A 24 28.91 -25.25 -21.47
CA PRO A 24 27.99 -25.04 -22.58
C PRO A 24 26.59 -25.57 -22.28
N MET A 25 25.59 -24.83 -22.70
CA MET A 25 24.17 -25.17 -22.47
C MET A 25 23.53 -25.67 -23.76
N THR A 26 22.46 -26.44 -23.61
CA THR A 26 21.68 -26.98 -24.74
C THR A 26 20.40 -26.16 -24.90
N GLU A 27 20.14 -25.73 -26.14
CA GLU A 27 18.95 -24.93 -26.49
C GLU A 27 17.77 -25.83 -26.85
N ARG A 28 16.60 -25.44 -26.42
CA ARG A 28 15.30 -25.93 -26.87
C ARG A 28 14.22 -24.85 -26.73
N GLU A 29 13.61 -24.43 -27.84
CA GLU A 29 12.49 -23.47 -27.90
C GLU A 29 12.81 -22.13 -27.20
N GLY A 30 14.03 -21.63 -27.38
CA GLY A 30 14.53 -20.40 -26.77
C GLY A 30 15.00 -20.54 -25.30
N TRP A 31 14.84 -21.72 -24.72
CA TRP A 31 15.37 -22.07 -23.40
C TRP A 31 16.71 -22.80 -23.51
N TRP A 32 17.65 -22.37 -22.70
CA TRP A 32 18.96 -22.98 -22.56
C TRP A 32 19.04 -23.70 -21.21
N SER A 33 19.59 -24.90 -21.18
CA SER A 33 19.72 -25.70 -19.96
C SER A 33 21.02 -26.49 -19.90
N ALA A 34 21.54 -26.67 -18.68
CA ALA A 34 22.68 -27.55 -18.40
C ALA A 34 22.66 -28.03 -16.95
N ASP A 35 23.32 -29.15 -16.71
CA ASP A 35 23.71 -29.62 -15.39
C ASP A 35 25.11 -29.13 -15.07
N VAL A 36 25.29 -28.38 -13.97
CA VAL A 36 26.56 -27.77 -13.58
C VAL A 36 27.00 -28.19 -12.17
N PRO A 37 28.29 -28.07 -11.82
CA PRO A 37 28.72 -28.25 -10.43
C PRO A 37 27.95 -27.34 -9.47
N ALA A 38 27.79 -27.77 -8.22
CA ALA A 38 27.18 -26.92 -7.18
C ALA A 38 28.07 -25.70 -6.93
N GLY A 39 27.46 -24.54 -6.79
CA GLY A 39 28.12 -23.26 -6.55
C GLY A 39 27.33 -22.09 -7.10
N ASP A 40 27.83 -20.90 -6.83
CA ASP A 40 27.27 -19.67 -7.41
C ASP A 40 27.52 -19.67 -8.93
N TYR A 41 26.55 -19.21 -9.73
CA TYR A 41 26.57 -19.28 -11.17
C TYR A 41 26.11 -17.97 -11.83
N ALA A 42 26.48 -17.82 -13.10
CA ALA A 42 26.00 -16.76 -13.97
C ALA A 42 25.83 -17.32 -15.39
N PHE A 43 25.20 -16.58 -16.29
CA PHE A 43 25.06 -16.97 -17.70
C PHE A 43 25.90 -16.05 -18.57
N ARG A 44 26.60 -16.65 -19.53
CA ARG A 44 27.37 -15.97 -20.58
C ARG A 44 26.68 -16.18 -21.92
N LEU A 45 26.22 -15.08 -22.51
CA LEU A 45 25.55 -15.05 -23.81
C LEU A 45 26.58 -14.67 -24.88
N ASP A 46 26.71 -15.46 -25.95
CA ASP A 46 27.52 -15.20 -27.14
C ASP A 46 28.99 -14.80 -26.84
N GLY A 47 29.56 -15.36 -25.78
CA GLY A 47 30.92 -15.06 -25.35
C GLY A 47 31.12 -13.69 -24.66
N GLY A 48 30.05 -12.99 -24.33
CA GLY A 48 30.08 -11.74 -23.57
C GLY A 48 30.46 -11.90 -22.09
N ASP A 49 30.22 -10.89 -21.29
CA ASP A 49 30.43 -10.95 -19.84
C ASP A 49 29.38 -11.83 -19.16
N PRO A 50 29.72 -12.50 -18.04
CA PRO A 50 28.75 -13.25 -17.26
C PRO A 50 27.70 -12.33 -16.64
N LEU A 51 26.43 -12.69 -16.78
CA LEU A 51 25.26 -11.96 -16.26
C LEU A 51 24.53 -12.79 -15.21
N PRO A 52 23.92 -12.18 -14.18
CA PRO A 52 23.08 -12.89 -13.23
C PRO A 52 21.87 -13.52 -13.90
N ASP A 53 21.37 -14.60 -13.30
CA ASP A 53 20.14 -15.26 -13.76
C ASP A 53 18.92 -14.33 -13.58
N PRO A 54 18.13 -14.07 -14.63
CA PRO A 54 16.87 -13.34 -14.52
C PRO A 54 15.91 -13.90 -13.46
N ARG A 55 15.95 -15.21 -13.19
CA ARG A 55 15.13 -15.89 -12.17
C ARG A 55 15.94 -16.30 -10.94
N SER A 56 17.03 -15.59 -10.65
CA SER A 56 17.84 -15.84 -9.47
C SER A 56 17.01 -15.76 -8.19
N LEU A 57 17.07 -16.80 -7.36
CA LEU A 57 16.38 -16.86 -6.08
C LEU A 57 17.18 -16.24 -4.92
N TRP A 58 18.49 -16.05 -5.11
CA TRP A 58 19.36 -15.45 -4.11
C TRP A 58 20.56 -14.74 -4.75
N GLN A 59 20.76 -13.48 -4.34
CA GLN A 59 21.84 -12.60 -4.83
C GLN A 59 22.74 -12.12 -3.67
N PRO A 60 23.54 -13.02 -3.04
CA PRO A 60 24.31 -12.68 -1.84
C PRO A 60 25.48 -11.72 -2.12
N SER A 61 25.87 -11.55 -3.37
CA SER A 61 26.95 -10.64 -3.80
C SER A 61 26.41 -9.39 -4.50
N GLY A 62 25.14 -9.05 -4.24
CA GLY A 62 24.44 -7.94 -4.88
C GLY A 62 23.90 -8.29 -6.27
N VAL A 63 23.13 -7.37 -6.84
CA VAL A 63 22.33 -7.61 -8.06
C VAL A 63 23.15 -7.84 -9.33
N PHE A 64 24.42 -7.50 -9.34
CA PHE A 64 25.34 -7.72 -10.47
C PHE A 64 26.25 -8.93 -10.27
N GLY A 65 26.22 -9.54 -9.08
CA GLY A 65 27.01 -10.71 -8.75
C GLY A 65 26.42 -12.00 -9.31
N PRO A 66 27.13 -13.13 -9.15
CA PRO A 66 26.61 -14.42 -9.53
C PRO A 66 25.41 -14.81 -8.67
N SER A 67 24.51 -15.57 -9.27
CA SER A 67 23.31 -16.09 -8.63
C SER A 67 23.66 -17.30 -7.77
N ARG A 68 23.04 -17.43 -6.61
CA ARG A 68 23.19 -18.60 -5.74
C ARG A 68 21.98 -19.51 -5.85
N PRO A 69 22.17 -20.82 -6.09
CA PRO A 69 21.08 -21.78 -6.01
C PRO A 69 20.42 -21.75 -4.63
N TYR A 70 19.09 -21.80 -4.59
CA TYR A 70 18.32 -21.84 -3.35
C TYR A 70 17.19 -22.87 -3.50
N ASP A 71 17.06 -23.75 -2.52
CA ASP A 71 15.98 -24.74 -2.48
C ASP A 71 14.93 -24.34 -1.46
N HIS A 72 13.76 -23.94 -1.94
CA HIS A 72 12.63 -23.58 -1.07
C HIS A 72 12.18 -24.71 -0.14
N ALA A 73 12.43 -25.98 -0.51
CA ALA A 73 12.02 -27.17 0.26
C ALA A 73 12.87 -27.40 1.52
N GLU A 74 14.07 -26.79 1.61
CA GLU A 74 14.93 -26.92 2.81
C GLU A 74 14.40 -26.15 4.01
N PHE A 75 13.52 -25.15 3.80
CA PHE A 75 12.94 -24.38 4.89
C PHE A 75 11.81 -25.13 5.59
N SER A 76 11.87 -25.20 6.91
CA SER A 76 10.86 -25.88 7.74
C SER A 76 9.78 -24.90 8.21
N TRP A 77 8.64 -24.89 7.51
CA TRP A 77 7.48 -24.08 7.87
C TRP A 77 6.79 -24.57 9.15
N THR A 78 6.32 -23.62 9.97
CA THR A 78 5.59 -23.91 11.22
C THR A 78 4.11 -23.54 11.15
N ASP A 79 3.61 -23.12 10.01
CA ASP A 79 2.29 -22.55 9.76
C ASP A 79 1.29 -23.53 9.10
N ARG A 80 1.44 -24.84 9.29
CA ARG A 80 0.64 -25.89 8.61
C ARG A 80 -0.88 -25.72 8.70
N GLY A 81 -1.39 -25.02 9.71
CA GLY A 81 -2.82 -24.74 9.88
C GLY A 81 -3.30 -23.42 9.31
N TRP A 82 -2.40 -22.63 8.78
CA TRP A 82 -2.69 -21.29 8.29
C TRP A 82 -3.62 -21.31 7.07
N ARG A 83 -4.63 -20.43 7.07
CA ARG A 83 -5.63 -20.33 5.99
C ARG A 83 -5.68 -18.95 5.36
N GLY A 84 -4.78 -18.03 5.73
CA GLY A 84 -4.84 -16.63 5.34
C GLY A 84 -5.92 -15.84 6.10
N VAL A 85 -6.03 -14.56 5.81
CA VAL A 85 -7.02 -13.65 6.37
C VAL A 85 -7.78 -13.01 5.19
N PRO A 86 -9.13 -13.01 5.20
CA PRO A 86 -9.88 -12.34 4.14
C PRO A 86 -9.71 -10.83 4.26
N LEU A 87 -9.71 -10.11 3.14
CA LEU A 87 -9.60 -8.65 3.12
C LEU A 87 -10.75 -7.96 3.85
N GLN A 88 -11.97 -8.52 3.76
CA GLN A 88 -13.13 -8.00 4.47
C GLN A 88 -12.93 -8.04 5.99
N GLY A 89 -13.02 -6.88 6.63
CA GLY A 89 -12.83 -6.71 8.08
C GLY A 89 -11.37 -6.61 8.52
N SER A 90 -10.42 -6.78 7.60
CA SER A 90 -8.99 -6.60 7.88
C SER A 90 -8.61 -5.16 8.15
N VAL A 91 -7.50 -5.00 8.84
CA VAL A 91 -6.75 -3.76 8.99
C VAL A 91 -5.31 -4.06 8.59
N ILE A 92 -4.80 -3.29 7.63
CA ILE A 92 -3.45 -3.44 7.09
C ILE A 92 -2.50 -2.51 7.86
N TYR A 93 -1.25 -2.95 8.02
CA TYR A 93 -0.16 -2.15 8.56
C TYR A 93 1.02 -2.21 7.59
N GLU A 94 1.27 -1.11 6.89
CA GLU A 94 2.37 -0.98 5.94
C GLU A 94 3.67 -0.70 6.68
N LEU A 95 4.74 -1.43 6.33
CA LEU A 95 6.07 -1.23 6.90
C LEU A 95 7.20 -1.45 5.89
N HIS A 96 8.31 -0.76 6.13
CA HIS A 96 9.56 -0.89 5.41
C HIS A 96 10.61 -1.59 6.27
N ILE A 97 11.08 -2.76 5.86
CA ILE A 97 12.02 -3.59 6.66
C ILE A 97 13.27 -2.82 7.08
N GLY A 98 13.88 -2.07 6.16
CA GLY A 98 15.14 -1.36 6.41
C GLY A 98 15.05 -0.25 7.47
N THR A 99 13.84 0.26 7.78
CA THR A 99 13.66 1.38 8.72
C THR A 99 12.67 1.10 9.85
N PHE A 100 12.00 -0.06 9.84
CA PHE A 100 11.08 -0.45 10.91
C PHE A 100 11.78 -0.62 12.25
N THR A 101 13.03 -1.12 12.22
CA THR A 101 13.90 -1.28 13.39
C THR A 101 15.26 -0.62 13.17
N PRO A 102 16.04 -0.35 14.22
CA PRO A 102 17.41 0.17 14.07
C PRO A 102 18.30 -0.73 13.19
N GLU A 103 18.16 -2.05 13.31
CA GLU A 103 18.93 -3.05 12.56
C GLU A 103 18.51 -3.11 11.08
N GLY A 104 17.22 -2.95 10.79
CA GLY A 104 16.68 -2.95 9.43
C GLY A 104 16.68 -4.32 8.79
N THR A 105 16.36 -5.37 9.55
CA THR A 105 16.33 -6.76 9.08
C THR A 105 15.00 -7.45 9.41
N PHE A 106 14.67 -8.54 8.70
CA PHE A 106 13.50 -9.36 9.01
C PHE A 106 13.53 -9.90 10.44
N ASP A 107 14.68 -10.36 10.90
CA ASP A 107 14.80 -10.93 12.25
C ASP A 107 14.56 -9.87 13.34
N ALA A 108 15.03 -8.64 13.16
CA ALA A 108 14.72 -7.56 14.08
C ALA A 108 13.25 -7.13 14.02
N ALA A 109 12.64 -7.17 12.83
CA ALA A 109 11.20 -6.88 12.66
C ALA A 109 10.32 -7.92 13.40
N ILE A 110 10.73 -9.20 13.44
CA ILE A 110 10.05 -10.26 14.20
C ILE A 110 9.88 -9.90 15.67
N GLU A 111 10.88 -9.24 16.28
CA GLU A 111 10.85 -8.82 17.69
C GLU A 111 9.78 -7.75 17.98
N ARG A 112 9.23 -7.12 16.94
CA ARG A 112 8.20 -6.07 17.03
C ARG A 112 6.80 -6.54 16.66
N LEU A 113 6.61 -7.76 16.22
CA LEU A 113 5.31 -8.28 15.79
C LEU A 113 4.26 -8.34 16.93
N ASP A 114 4.69 -8.54 18.17
CA ASP A 114 3.77 -8.53 19.31
C ASP A 114 3.11 -7.16 19.50
N HIS A 115 3.84 -6.05 19.23
CA HIS A 115 3.26 -4.70 19.21
C HIS A 115 2.11 -4.60 18.20
N LEU A 116 2.28 -5.13 16.97
CA LEU A 116 1.25 -5.11 15.93
C LEU A 116 0.03 -5.94 16.32
N THR A 117 0.25 -7.09 16.95
CA THR A 117 -0.82 -7.95 17.47
C THR A 117 -1.60 -7.23 18.57
N GLU A 118 -0.91 -6.59 19.52
CA GLU A 118 -1.52 -5.81 20.61
C GLU A 118 -2.22 -4.54 20.09
N LEU A 119 -1.71 -3.92 19.04
CA LEU A 119 -2.38 -2.81 18.36
C LEU A 119 -3.72 -3.28 17.81
N GLY A 120 -3.76 -4.48 17.23
CA GLY A 120 -4.97 -5.13 16.75
C GLY A 120 -5.14 -5.07 15.24
N VAL A 121 -4.06 -4.91 14.48
CA VAL A 121 -4.04 -5.12 13.03
C VAL A 121 -4.10 -6.61 12.71
N SER A 122 -4.45 -6.97 11.50
CA SER A 122 -4.61 -8.36 11.07
C SER A 122 -3.74 -8.71 9.87
N VAL A 123 -3.19 -7.73 9.20
CA VAL A 123 -2.39 -7.87 7.99
C VAL A 123 -1.18 -6.95 8.07
N VAL A 124 -0.01 -7.46 7.75
CA VAL A 124 1.21 -6.68 7.57
C VAL A 124 1.49 -6.57 6.08
N GLU A 125 1.59 -5.36 5.55
CA GLU A 125 2.03 -5.11 4.19
C GLU A 125 3.50 -4.69 4.21
N VAL A 126 4.34 -5.47 3.54
CA VAL A 126 5.78 -5.24 3.47
C VAL A 126 6.09 -4.54 2.15
N MET A 127 6.71 -3.35 2.22
CA MET A 127 7.23 -2.64 1.06
C MET A 127 8.20 -3.53 0.27
N PRO A 128 8.50 -3.25 -1.02
CA PRO A 128 9.19 -4.19 -1.90
C PRO A 128 10.51 -4.70 -1.32
N VAL A 129 10.73 -6.01 -1.44
CA VAL A 129 11.93 -6.71 -0.98
C VAL A 129 12.71 -7.37 -2.11
N ALA A 130 12.30 -7.22 -3.37
CA ALA A 130 13.07 -7.68 -4.50
C ALA A 130 14.46 -7.03 -4.50
N ALA A 131 15.51 -7.81 -4.82
CA ALA A 131 16.87 -7.32 -4.70
C ALA A 131 17.14 -6.12 -5.60
N PHE A 132 17.60 -5.02 -5.01
CA PHE A 132 17.93 -3.75 -5.64
C PHE A 132 19.39 -3.36 -5.43
N GLN A 133 19.88 -2.32 -6.12
CA GLN A 133 21.26 -1.85 -5.97
C GLN A 133 21.50 -1.24 -4.59
N GLY A 134 22.71 -1.44 -4.06
CA GLY A 134 23.14 -0.88 -2.78
C GLY A 134 22.61 -1.65 -1.58
N GLU A 135 22.65 -1.02 -0.41
CA GLU A 135 22.30 -1.64 0.87
C GLU A 135 20.92 -1.19 1.39
N TRP A 136 20.50 0.03 1.03
CA TRP A 136 19.22 0.60 1.44
C TRP A 136 18.52 1.34 0.29
N GLY A 137 17.21 1.32 0.30
CA GLY A 137 16.31 1.95 -0.66
C GLY A 137 14.88 1.62 -0.29
N TRP A 138 13.92 2.32 -0.88
CA TRP A 138 12.50 1.99 -0.69
C TRP A 138 12.11 0.62 -1.24
N GLY A 139 12.89 0.09 -2.21
CA GLY A 139 12.64 -1.20 -2.84
C GLY A 139 11.98 -1.14 -4.22
N TYR A 140 11.55 0.04 -4.68
CA TYR A 140 10.91 0.20 -6.00
C TYR A 140 11.87 0.15 -7.18
N ASP A 141 13.18 0.11 -6.92
CA ASP A 141 14.24 -0.06 -7.92
C ASP A 141 14.73 -1.52 -8.03
N GLY A 142 13.83 -2.49 -7.83
CA GLY A 142 14.16 -3.92 -7.88
C GLY A 142 14.79 -4.33 -9.21
N VAL A 143 15.97 -4.96 -9.16
CA VAL A 143 16.73 -5.44 -10.32
C VAL A 143 16.56 -6.93 -10.54
N CYS A 144 16.65 -7.73 -9.47
CA CYS A 144 16.45 -9.17 -9.49
C CYS A 144 15.12 -9.51 -8.80
N LEU A 145 14.03 -9.51 -9.58
CA LEU A 145 12.65 -9.59 -9.05
C LEU A 145 12.36 -10.90 -8.29
N TRP A 146 13.12 -11.97 -8.54
CA TRP A 146 12.92 -13.28 -7.92
C TRP A 146 13.74 -13.49 -6.65
N ALA A 147 14.70 -12.60 -6.36
CA ALA A 147 15.58 -12.68 -5.21
C ALA A 147 15.12 -11.73 -4.11
N VAL A 148 15.21 -12.16 -2.86
CA VAL A 148 15.04 -11.29 -1.68
C VAL A 148 16.30 -10.47 -1.47
N HIS A 149 16.17 -9.19 -1.17
CA HIS A 149 17.29 -8.28 -0.86
C HIS A 149 18.11 -8.81 0.32
N ASP A 150 19.37 -9.16 0.04
CA ASP A 150 20.23 -9.88 0.99
C ASP A 150 20.48 -9.11 2.30
N PRO A 151 20.71 -7.77 2.29
CA PRO A 151 20.85 -6.98 3.52
C PRO A 151 19.67 -7.06 4.49
N TYR A 152 18.46 -7.37 4.04
CA TYR A 152 17.30 -7.58 4.93
C TYR A 152 17.30 -8.95 5.61
N GLY A 153 18.18 -9.89 5.21
CA GLY A 153 18.28 -11.25 5.75
C GLY A 153 18.04 -12.34 4.71
N GLY A 154 17.92 -11.95 3.42
CA GLY A 154 17.78 -12.88 2.29
C GLY A 154 16.54 -13.77 2.34
N PRO A 155 16.50 -14.86 1.57
CA PRO A 155 15.31 -15.71 1.43
C PRO A 155 14.87 -16.35 2.75
N ASP A 156 15.79 -16.83 3.57
CA ASP A 156 15.45 -17.44 4.86
C ASP A 156 14.93 -16.42 5.88
N GLY A 157 15.46 -15.19 5.85
CA GLY A 157 14.97 -14.09 6.70
C GLY A 157 13.51 -13.78 6.44
N LEU A 158 13.12 -13.63 5.16
CA LEU A 158 11.74 -13.40 4.78
C LEU A 158 10.83 -14.57 5.21
N LYS A 159 11.26 -15.82 4.99
CA LYS A 159 10.47 -16.99 5.41
C LYS A 159 10.27 -17.07 6.93
N ARG A 160 11.33 -16.76 7.73
CA ARG A 160 11.19 -16.66 9.20
C ARG A 160 10.20 -15.57 9.60
N PHE A 161 10.26 -14.41 8.96
CA PHE A 161 9.34 -13.30 9.21
C PHE A 161 7.89 -13.69 8.92
N VAL A 162 7.60 -14.25 7.76
CA VAL A 162 6.25 -14.71 7.39
C VAL A 162 5.75 -15.78 8.36
N SER A 163 6.59 -16.78 8.68
CA SER A 163 6.24 -17.82 9.65
C SER A 163 5.92 -17.26 11.04
N ALA A 164 6.66 -16.23 11.48
CA ALA A 164 6.43 -15.55 12.76
C ALA A 164 5.15 -14.72 12.77
N CYS A 165 4.80 -14.09 11.64
CA CYS A 165 3.52 -13.39 11.46
C CYS A 165 2.36 -14.37 11.56
N HIS A 166 2.40 -15.50 10.84
CA HIS A 166 1.34 -16.51 10.85
C HIS A 166 1.11 -17.11 12.24
N GLN A 167 2.18 -17.36 13.00
CA GLN A 167 2.09 -17.82 14.39
C GLN A 167 1.33 -16.86 15.31
N ARG A 168 1.30 -15.57 14.97
CA ARG A 168 0.59 -14.50 15.68
C ARG A 168 -0.77 -14.17 15.10
N GLY A 169 -1.19 -14.89 14.06
CA GLY A 169 -2.46 -14.64 13.38
C GLY A 169 -2.42 -13.43 12.43
N LEU A 170 -1.23 -12.94 12.05
CA LEU A 170 -1.03 -11.86 11.10
C LEU A 170 -0.81 -12.43 9.69
N ALA A 171 -1.61 -12.01 8.72
CA ALA A 171 -1.34 -12.27 7.31
C ALA A 171 -0.24 -11.31 6.80
N VAL A 172 0.44 -11.70 5.72
CA VAL A 172 1.49 -10.89 5.10
C VAL A 172 1.14 -10.60 3.65
N LEU A 173 1.06 -9.32 3.31
CA LEU A 173 1.05 -8.83 1.93
C LEU A 173 2.47 -8.40 1.56
N LEU A 174 2.83 -8.61 0.30
CA LEU A 174 4.10 -8.13 -0.25
C LEU A 174 3.81 -7.16 -1.39
N ASP A 175 4.45 -6.00 -1.33
CA ASP A 175 4.44 -5.05 -2.42
C ASP A 175 5.39 -5.51 -3.53
N VAL A 176 4.89 -5.57 -4.77
CA VAL A 176 5.64 -6.03 -5.94
C VAL A 176 5.54 -5.05 -7.11
N VAL A 177 6.67 -4.82 -7.75
CA VAL A 177 6.82 -3.89 -8.87
C VAL A 177 6.92 -4.68 -10.17
N TYR A 178 5.88 -4.63 -11.00
CA TYR A 178 5.85 -5.31 -12.31
C TYR A 178 5.73 -4.33 -13.48
N ASN A 179 5.52 -3.05 -13.21
CA ASN A 179 5.38 -2.02 -14.23
C ASN A 179 6.73 -1.57 -14.81
N HIS A 180 7.81 -1.75 -14.07
CA HIS A 180 9.19 -1.47 -14.51
C HIS A 180 10.20 -2.36 -13.78
N VAL A 181 11.46 -2.28 -14.15
CA VAL A 181 12.59 -2.96 -13.49
C VAL A 181 13.67 -1.92 -13.23
N GLY A 182 14.31 -2.02 -12.07
CA GLY A 182 15.29 -1.05 -11.61
C GLY A 182 16.47 -0.85 -12.59
N PRO A 183 17.14 0.29 -12.50
CA PRO A 183 18.23 0.64 -13.42
C PRO A 183 19.41 -0.32 -13.27
N GLY A 184 20.08 -0.57 -14.39
CA GLY A 184 21.20 -1.52 -14.46
C GLY A 184 20.78 -2.99 -14.57
N ASN A 185 19.46 -3.29 -14.68
CA ASN A 185 19.01 -4.64 -14.95
C ASN A 185 19.58 -5.17 -16.29
N THR A 186 19.73 -6.47 -16.38
CA THR A 186 20.31 -7.14 -17.55
C THR A 186 19.28 -7.92 -18.37
N LEU A 187 17.98 -7.82 -18.04
CA LEU A 187 16.92 -8.60 -18.67
C LEU A 187 16.88 -8.44 -20.19
N GLY A 188 17.10 -7.23 -20.69
CA GLY A 188 17.12 -6.96 -22.13
C GLY A 188 18.23 -7.67 -22.91
N ALA A 189 19.28 -8.17 -22.25
CA ALA A 189 20.31 -8.99 -22.90
C ALA A 189 19.82 -10.43 -23.14
N PHE A 190 18.91 -10.92 -22.33
CA PHE A 190 18.37 -12.27 -22.44
C PHE A 190 17.25 -12.40 -23.47
N GLY A 191 16.46 -11.34 -23.70
CA GLY A 191 15.34 -11.40 -24.63
C GLY A 191 14.46 -10.17 -24.61
N PRO A 192 13.31 -10.21 -25.29
CA PRO A 192 12.40 -9.05 -25.42
C PRO A 192 11.56 -8.81 -24.15
N TYR A 193 12.24 -8.65 -22.99
CA TYR A 193 11.56 -8.31 -21.73
C TYR A 193 10.94 -6.91 -21.73
N PHE A 194 11.45 -6.02 -22.58
CA PHE A 194 10.97 -4.65 -22.74
C PHE A 194 10.53 -4.40 -24.18
N THR A 195 9.64 -3.41 -24.36
CA THR A 195 9.17 -2.99 -25.67
C THR A 195 9.27 -1.48 -25.85
N ALA A 196 9.64 -1.04 -27.05
CA ALA A 196 9.57 0.36 -27.46
C ALA A 196 8.18 0.76 -28.01
N ALA A 197 7.24 -0.18 -28.14
CA ALA A 197 5.87 0.12 -28.58
C ALA A 197 5.11 0.96 -27.56
N HIS A 198 5.49 0.88 -26.28
CA HIS A 198 4.92 1.62 -25.17
C HIS A 198 6.04 2.26 -24.35
N THR A 199 5.77 3.44 -23.79
CA THR A 199 6.71 4.18 -22.94
C THR A 199 6.02 4.50 -21.62
N THR A 200 6.74 4.30 -20.52
CA THR A 200 6.32 4.66 -19.16
C THR A 200 7.19 5.80 -18.62
N PRO A 201 6.86 6.41 -17.48
CA PRO A 201 7.72 7.37 -16.82
C PRO A 201 9.14 6.83 -16.51
N TRP A 202 9.30 5.51 -16.39
CA TRP A 202 10.58 4.83 -16.10
C TRP A 202 11.32 4.34 -17.35
N GLY A 203 10.81 4.60 -18.56
CA GLY A 203 11.44 4.21 -19.81
C GLY A 203 10.60 3.22 -20.65
N PRO A 204 11.24 2.34 -21.44
CA PRO A 204 10.54 1.32 -22.22
C PRO A 204 9.68 0.44 -21.32
N ALA A 205 8.41 0.20 -21.73
CA ALA A 205 7.50 -0.64 -20.96
C ALA A 205 7.96 -2.11 -20.92
N VAL A 206 7.58 -2.82 -19.86
CA VAL A 206 7.67 -4.28 -19.81
C VAL A 206 6.81 -4.85 -20.94
N ASN A 207 7.34 -5.85 -21.65
CA ASN A 207 6.69 -6.43 -22.83
C ASN A 207 5.54 -7.35 -22.45
N LEU A 208 4.31 -6.85 -22.46
CA LEU A 208 3.12 -7.62 -22.11
C LEU A 208 2.27 -8.05 -23.33
N ASP A 209 2.49 -7.45 -24.50
CA ASP A 209 1.58 -7.62 -25.64
C ASP A 209 2.30 -7.73 -27.03
N GLN A 210 3.60 -7.55 -27.09
CA GLN A 210 4.38 -7.65 -28.32
C GLN A 210 4.99 -9.07 -28.49
N PRO A 211 5.64 -9.40 -29.63
CA PRO A 211 6.31 -10.69 -29.80
C PRO A 211 7.22 -11.06 -28.63
N GLY A 212 7.16 -12.31 -28.16
CA GLY A 212 7.87 -12.79 -26.98
C GLY A 212 7.20 -12.51 -25.64
N SER A 213 6.08 -11.78 -25.61
CA SER A 213 5.39 -11.41 -24.37
C SER A 213 4.85 -12.58 -23.55
N ASP A 214 4.60 -13.75 -24.15
CA ASP A 214 4.11 -14.91 -23.40
C ASP A 214 5.11 -15.36 -22.32
N GLU A 215 6.41 -15.41 -22.63
CA GLU A 215 7.45 -15.75 -21.66
C GLU A 215 7.67 -14.64 -20.61
N VAL A 216 7.54 -13.37 -21.01
CA VAL A 216 7.63 -12.24 -20.06
C VAL A 216 6.45 -12.28 -19.09
N ARG A 217 5.25 -12.56 -19.56
CA ARG A 217 4.06 -12.76 -18.70
C ARG A 217 4.25 -13.98 -17.79
N ALA A 218 4.76 -15.09 -18.31
CA ALA A 218 5.08 -16.28 -17.52
C ALA A 218 6.17 -15.99 -16.47
N PHE A 219 7.13 -15.11 -16.76
CA PHE A 219 8.12 -14.65 -15.81
C PHE A 219 7.48 -13.89 -14.65
N LEU A 220 6.58 -12.93 -14.90
CA LEU A 220 5.92 -12.13 -13.87
C LEU A 220 4.90 -12.95 -13.06
N ILE A 221 4.04 -13.74 -13.73
CA ILE A 221 3.05 -14.59 -13.06
C ILE A 221 3.75 -15.67 -12.22
N GLY A 222 4.83 -16.27 -12.75
CA GLY A 222 5.65 -17.24 -12.01
C GLY A 222 6.27 -16.63 -10.75
N ASN A 223 6.76 -15.40 -10.83
CA ASN A 223 7.28 -14.66 -9.70
C ASN A 223 6.19 -14.42 -8.62
N ALA A 224 5.02 -13.95 -9.02
CA ALA A 224 3.90 -13.76 -8.10
C ALA A 224 3.51 -15.08 -7.41
N LEU A 225 3.41 -16.17 -8.16
CA LEU A 225 3.10 -17.48 -7.60
C LEU A 225 4.21 -18.01 -6.68
N MET A 226 5.47 -17.70 -6.96
CA MET A 226 6.59 -18.03 -6.06
C MET A 226 6.43 -17.34 -4.70
N TRP A 227 6.17 -16.04 -4.67
CA TRP A 227 5.94 -15.33 -3.40
C TRP A 227 4.78 -15.95 -2.61
N LEU A 228 3.67 -16.22 -3.27
CA LEU A 228 2.47 -16.77 -2.62
C LEU A 228 2.63 -18.24 -2.19
N ARG A 229 3.29 -19.07 -3.01
CA ARG A 229 3.41 -20.51 -2.79
C ARG A 229 4.61 -20.88 -1.92
N ASP A 230 5.81 -20.31 -2.25
CA ASP A 230 7.08 -20.78 -1.69
C ASP A 230 7.55 -19.93 -0.51
N TYR A 231 7.09 -18.68 -0.42
CA TYR A 231 7.29 -17.80 0.75
C TYR A 231 6.06 -17.69 1.64
N HIS A 232 4.96 -18.36 1.31
CA HIS A 232 3.68 -18.34 2.03
C HIS A 232 3.08 -16.95 2.21
N ILE A 233 3.45 -15.96 1.40
CA ILE A 233 2.81 -14.64 1.36
C ILE A 233 1.31 -14.79 1.10
N ASP A 234 0.46 -13.99 1.75
CA ASP A 234 -1.01 -14.10 1.70
C ASP A 234 -1.64 -13.20 0.63
N GLY A 235 -0.87 -12.34 0.03
CA GLY A 235 -1.34 -11.52 -1.08
C GLY A 235 -0.27 -10.55 -1.55
N LEU A 236 -0.55 -9.88 -2.66
CA LEU A 236 0.36 -8.91 -3.27
C LEU A 236 -0.33 -7.56 -3.41
N ARG A 237 0.38 -6.49 -3.07
CA ARG A 237 0.07 -5.14 -3.56
C ARG A 237 0.82 -4.97 -4.88
N LEU A 238 0.13 -4.58 -5.92
CA LEU A 238 0.66 -4.42 -7.27
C LEU A 238 0.89 -2.95 -7.55
N ASP A 239 2.16 -2.57 -7.62
CA ASP A 239 2.60 -1.19 -7.84
C ASP A 239 2.18 -0.66 -9.21
N ALA A 240 1.69 0.58 -9.24
CA ALA A 240 1.41 1.38 -10.45
C ALA A 240 0.79 0.57 -11.61
N VAL A 241 -0.28 -0.20 -11.35
CA VAL A 241 -0.88 -1.07 -12.37
C VAL A 241 -1.39 -0.30 -13.60
N HIS A 242 -1.64 1.00 -13.47
CA HIS A 242 -2.02 1.88 -14.57
C HIS A 242 -0.89 2.09 -15.61
N ALA A 243 0.37 1.79 -15.24
CA ALA A 243 1.51 1.84 -16.14
C ALA A 243 1.77 0.49 -16.87
N LEU A 244 1.01 -0.57 -16.57
CA LEU A 244 1.06 -1.83 -17.30
C LEU A 244 0.37 -1.69 -18.66
N ALA A 245 1.17 -1.51 -19.72
CA ALA A 245 0.66 -1.38 -21.09
C ALA A 245 0.42 -2.77 -21.69
N ASP A 246 -0.85 -3.19 -21.74
CA ASP A 246 -1.27 -4.50 -22.23
C ASP A 246 -2.54 -4.40 -23.06
N SER A 247 -2.43 -4.63 -24.36
CA SER A 247 -3.54 -4.57 -25.32
C SER A 247 -4.15 -5.94 -25.64
N ARG A 248 -3.73 -7.01 -24.95
CA ARG A 248 -4.23 -8.36 -25.18
C ARG A 248 -5.67 -8.52 -24.71
N ALA A 249 -6.42 -9.41 -25.37
CA ALA A 249 -7.81 -9.73 -25.00
C ALA A 249 -7.95 -10.27 -23.56
N LEU A 250 -6.90 -10.91 -23.04
CA LEU A 250 -6.76 -11.32 -21.65
C LEU A 250 -5.59 -10.54 -21.05
N PRO A 251 -5.82 -9.42 -20.36
CA PRO A 251 -4.75 -8.60 -19.76
C PRO A 251 -3.97 -9.33 -18.68
N LEU A 252 -2.74 -8.87 -18.39
CA LEU A 252 -1.88 -9.46 -17.36
C LEU A 252 -2.57 -9.55 -15.99
N LEU A 253 -3.25 -8.48 -15.55
CA LEU A 253 -3.94 -8.45 -14.25
C LEU A 253 -5.00 -9.52 -14.13
N GLU A 254 -5.79 -9.74 -15.20
CA GLU A 254 -6.79 -10.81 -15.23
C GLU A 254 -6.15 -12.19 -15.25
N SER A 255 -5.07 -12.38 -16.04
CA SER A 255 -4.31 -13.64 -16.07
C SER A 255 -3.70 -13.97 -14.71
N LEU A 256 -3.16 -12.95 -14.02
CA LEU A 256 -2.61 -13.08 -12.68
C LEU A 256 -3.69 -13.45 -11.66
N ALA A 257 -4.86 -12.78 -11.72
CA ALA A 257 -5.99 -13.10 -10.84
C ALA A 257 -6.47 -14.55 -11.03
N ILE A 258 -6.52 -15.04 -12.27
CA ILE A 258 -6.87 -16.45 -12.57
C ILE A 258 -5.84 -17.40 -11.94
N ALA A 259 -4.55 -17.11 -12.08
CA ALA A 259 -3.48 -17.96 -11.54
C ALA A 259 -3.51 -18.00 -10.00
N VAL A 260 -3.74 -16.85 -9.35
CA VAL A 260 -3.83 -16.74 -7.89
C VAL A 260 -5.09 -17.41 -7.34
N ASP A 261 -6.24 -17.28 -8.00
CA ASP A 261 -7.46 -18.02 -7.64
C ASP A 261 -7.24 -19.54 -7.71
N GLY A 262 -6.51 -20.01 -8.75
CA GLY A 262 -6.13 -21.43 -8.88
C GLY A 262 -5.25 -21.91 -7.72
N LEU A 263 -4.26 -21.11 -7.32
CA LEU A 263 -3.39 -21.41 -6.19
C LEU A 263 -4.17 -21.38 -4.86
N SER A 264 -5.02 -20.38 -4.66
CA SER A 264 -5.90 -20.27 -3.49
C SER A 264 -6.79 -21.51 -3.33
N ALA A 265 -7.43 -21.94 -4.41
CA ALA A 265 -8.25 -23.14 -4.42
C ALA A 265 -7.45 -24.41 -4.12
N ALA A 266 -6.22 -24.53 -4.66
CA ALA A 266 -5.36 -25.70 -4.45
C ALA A 266 -4.80 -25.79 -3.02
N THR A 267 -4.50 -24.64 -2.40
CA THR A 267 -3.90 -24.57 -1.06
C THR A 267 -4.94 -24.44 0.07
N GLY A 268 -6.16 -24.00 -0.26
CA GLY A 268 -7.20 -23.65 0.71
C GLY A 268 -6.84 -22.41 1.54
N ARG A 269 -5.94 -21.55 1.06
CA ARG A 269 -5.56 -20.28 1.68
C ARG A 269 -6.30 -19.12 1.01
N ALA A 270 -6.77 -18.16 1.81
CA ALA A 270 -7.25 -16.88 1.28
C ALA A 270 -6.05 -16.10 0.77
N LEU A 271 -6.03 -15.81 -0.54
CA LEU A 271 -4.98 -15.02 -1.19
C LEU A 271 -5.60 -13.76 -1.79
N SER A 272 -4.89 -12.64 -1.69
CA SER A 272 -5.38 -11.34 -2.15
C SER A 272 -4.45 -10.69 -3.15
N LEU A 273 -5.03 -10.00 -4.15
CA LEU A 273 -4.33 -9.09 -5.05
C LEU A 273 -4.92 -7.69 -4.87
N ILE A 274 -4.11 -6.72 -4.52
CA ILE A 274 -4.51 -5.33 -4.28
C ILE A 274 -3.78 -4.46 -5.29
N ALA A 275 -4.51 -3.66 -6.06
CA ALA A 275 -3.92 -2.75 -7.04
C ALA A 275 -3.64 -1.38 -6.43
N GLU A 276 -2.52 -0.79 -6.79
CA GLU A 276 -2.33 0.66 -6.70
C GLU A 276 -2.53 1.27 -8.08
N SER A 277 -3.43 2.26 -8.16
CA SER A 277 -3.75 2.93 -9.42
C SER A 277 -4.34 4.31 -9.19
N ASP A 278 -3.81 5.31 -9.87
CA ASP A 278 -4.33 6.68 -9.82
C ASP A 278 -5.53 6.93 -10.76
N LEU A 279 -6.05 5.88 -11.42
CA LEU A 279 -7.10 6.06 -12.44
C LEU A 279 -8.51 6.25 -11.88
N ASN A 280 -8.76 5.93 -10.61
CA ASN A 280 -10.10 5.90 -10.01
C ASN A 280 -11.07 5.02 -10.82
N ASP A 281 -10.67 3.79 -11.09
CA ASP A 281 -11.41 2.84 -11.91
C ASP A 281 -11.70 1.53 -11.18
N ALA A 282 -12.92 1.36 -10.69
CA ALA A 282 -13.36 0.17 -9.98
C ALA A 282 -13.42 -1.11 -10.85
N ARG A 283 -13.16 -1.05 -12.16
CA ARG A 283 -13.03 -2.25 -13.00
C ARG A 283 -11.88 -3.15 -12.54
N LEU A 284 -10.85 -2.60 -11.90
CA LEU A 284 -9.77 -3.39 -11.29
C LEU A 284 -10.32 -4.45 -10.32
N VAL A 285 -11.27 -4.07 -9.48
CA VAL A 285 -11.88 -4.93 -8.45
C VAL A 285 -13.26 -5.49 -8.84
N THR A 286 -13.77 -5.15 -10.00
CA THR A 286 -14.98 -5.75 -10.58
C THR A 286 -14.69 -7.19 -10.98
N SER A 287 -15.66 -8.09 -10.79
CA SER A 287 -15.49 -9.50 -11.16
C SER A 287 -15.21 -9.68 -12.66
N ARG A 288 -14.44 -10.71 -13.01
CA ARG A 288 -14.13 -11.05 -14.42
C ARG A 288 -15.40 -11.31 -15.23
N GLN A 289 -16.41 -11.94 -14.63
CA GLN A 289 -17.71 -12.21 -15.26
C GLN A 289 -18.46 -10.91 -15.63
N ALA A 290 -18.18 -9.82 -14.92
CA ALA A 290 -18.74 -8.50 -15.21
C ALA A 290 -17.78 -7.61 -16.02
N GLY A 291 -16.68 -8.17 -16.57
CA GLY A 291 -15.73 -7.47 -17.43
C GLY A 291 -14.66 -6.67 -16.68
N GLY A 292 -14.43 -6.96 -15.41
CA GLY A 292 -13.33 -6.39 -14.62
C GLY A 292 -12.11 -7.31 -14.55
N SER A 293 -11.06 -6.86 -13.88
CA SER A 293 -9.81 -7.65 -13.69
C SER A 293 -9.95 -8.71 -12.61
N GLY A 294 -10.90 -8.58 -11.68
CA GLY A 294 -11.16 -9.56 -10.63
C GLY A 294 -10.18 -9.50 -9.46
N LEU A 295 -9.49 -8.38 -9.26
CA LEU A 295 -8.59 -8.20 -8.11
C LEU A 295 -9.39 -8.09 -6.80
N SER A 296 -8.73 -8.35 -5.67
CA SER A 296 -9.34 -8.35 -4.35
C SER A 296 -9.63 -6.96 -3.81
N GLY A 297 -8.73 -6.01 -4.08
CA GLY A 297 -8.83 -4.64 -3.63
C GLY A 297 -8.05 -3.66 -4.50
N GLN A 298 -8.22 -2.36 -4.22
CA GLN A 298 -7.41 -1.29 -4.76
C GLN A 298 -7.24 -0.16 -3.73
N TRP A 299 -6.12 0.52 -3.78
CA TRP A 299 -5.85 1.72 -3.00
C TRP A 299 -6.70 2.89 -3.47
N ASP A 300 -7.05 3.80 -2.56
CA ASP A 300 -7.89 4.99 -2.80
C ASP A 300 -7.21 6.26 -2.30
N ASP A 301 -6.41 6.87 -3.16
CA ASP A 301 -5.71 8.14 -2.89
C ASP A 301 -6.67 9.31 -2.64
N ASP A 302 -7.83 9.33 -3.29
CA ASP A 302 -8.80 10.42 -3.12
C ASP A 302 -9.31 10.50 -1.68
N PHE A 303 -9.43 9.35 -1.00
CA PHE A 303 -9.76 9.32 0.43
C PHE A 303 -8.64 9.98 1.26
N HIS A 304 -7.38 9.59 1.02
CA HIS A 304 -6.22 10.24 1.66
C HIS A 304 -6.24 11.75 1.43
N HIS A 305 -6.37 12.17 0.16
CA HIS A 305 -6.33 13.60 -0.20
C HIS A 305 -7.39 14.40 0.56
N ALA A 306 -8.64 13.90 0.62
CA ALA A 306 -9.72 14.58 1.33
C ALA A 306 -9.50 14.65 2.85
N VAL A 307 -9.01 13.57 3.46
CA VAL A 307 -8.68 13.54 4.90
C VAL A 307 -7.53 14.48 5.21
N HIS A 308 -6.44 14.39 4.42
CA HIS A 308 -5.26 15.25 4.58
C HIS A 308 -5.63 16.73 4.52
N VAL A 309 -6.35 17.16 3.48
CA VAL A 309 -6.79 18.56 3.34
C VAL A 309 -7.71 18.97 4.49
N ALA A 310 -8.61 18.10 4.93
CA ALA A 310 -9.52 18.40 6.03
C ALA A 310 -8.75 18.70 7.33
N VAL A 311 -7.71 17.93 7.67
CA VAL A 311 -6.98 18.07 8.95
C VAL A 311 -5.80 19.03 8.88
N THR A 312 -5.25 19.32 7.69
CA THR A 312 -4.08 20.21 7.52
C THR A 312 -4.43 21.58 6.95
N GLY A 313 -5.44 21.65 6.08
CA GLY A 313 -5.74 22.81 5.24
C GLY A 313 -4.80 22.99 4.06
N GLU A 314 -3.94 22.02 3.75
CA GLU A 314 -3.04 22.07 2.60
C GLU A 314 -3.80 21.85 1.28
N THR A 315 -3.64 22.77 0.32
CA THR A 315 -4.36 22.75 -0.97
C THR A 315 -3.43 22.93 -2.16
N THR A 316 -2.15 22.55 -2.00
CA THR A 316 -1.16 22.67 -3.09
C THR A 316 -1.12 21.40 -3.95
N GLY A 317 -0.78 21.54 -5.24
CA GLY A 317 -0.60 20.42 -6.15
C GLY A 317 -1.88 19.60 -6.32
N TYR A 318 -1.81 18.29 -6.12
CA TYR A 318 -2.95 17.37 -6.26
C TYR A 318 -4.02 17.51 -5.17
N TYR A 319 -3.76 18.24 -4.08
CA TYR A 319 -4.73 18.53 -3.02
C TYR A 319 -5.74 19.64 -3.36
N ALA A 320 -5.50 20.41 -4.44
CA ALA A 320 -6.22 21.66 -4.73
C ALA A 320 -7.75 21.51 -4.84
N ASP A 321 -8.24 20.37 -5.31
CA ASP A 321 -9.67 20.15 -5.52
C ASP A 321 -10.41 19.65 -4.28
N PHE A 322 -9.72 19.34 -3.16
CA PHE A 322 -10.27 18.66 -2.00
C PHE A 322 -10.64 19.58 -0.82
N ASP A 323 -10.56 20.92 -0.99
CA ASP A 323 -10.81 21.90 0.09
C ASP A 323 -12.31 22.14 0.34
N SER A 324 -13.03 21.07 0.72
CA SER A 324 -14.42 21.22 1.18
C SER A 324 -14.86 20.05 2.05
N MET A 325 -15.80 20.29 2.96
CA MET A 325 -16.45 19.21 3.70
C MET A 325 -17.28 18.33 2.76
N ALA A 326 -17.75 18.88 1.65
CA ALA A 326 -18.42 18.12 0.60
C ALA A 326 -17.46 17.10 -0.06
N ALA A 327 -16.18 17.43 -0.28
CA ALA A 327 -15.19 16.50 -0.79
C ALA A 327 -14.96 15.34 0.19
N LEU A 328 -14.78 15.64 1.49
CA LEU A 328 -14.66 14.63 2.54
C LEU A 328 -15.92 13.76 2.63
N ALA A 329 -17.12 14.36 2.61
CA ALA A 329 -18.38 13.62 2.63
C ALA A 329 -18.52 12.68 1.39
N LYS A 330 -18.04 13.12 0.23
CA LYS A 330 -18.08 12.34 -1.00
C LYS A 330 -17.19 11.09 -0.90
N VAL A 331 -15.94 11.21 -0.48
CA VAL A 331 -15.04 10.04 -0.35
C VAL A 331 -15.53 9.08 0.73
N LEU A 332 -16.08 9.57 1.84
CA LEU A 332 -16.64 8.73 2.90
C LEU A 332 -17.86 7.91 2.48
N SER A 333 -18.58 8.31 1.41
CA SER A 333 -19.82 7.66 0.97
C SER A 333 -19.79 7.09 -0.44
N ARG A 334 -18.87 7.53 -1.29
CA ARG A 334 -18.86 7.20 -2.74
C ARG A 334 -17.53 6.70 -3.25
N VAL A 335 -16.53 6.52 -2.39
CA VAL A 335 -15.17 6.12 -2.70
C VAL A 335 -14.39 7.28 -3.33
N PHE A 336 -14.43 7.43 -4.64
CA PHE A 336 -13.66 8.44 -5.35
C PHE A 336 -14.28 9.84 -5.31
N PHE A 337 -13.44 10.84 -5.10
CA PHE A 337 -13.81 12.23 -5.30
C PHE A 337 -13.88 12.56 -6.80
N HIS A 338 -12.81 12.21 -7.55
CA HIS A 338 -12.83 12.30 -9.00
C HIS A 338 -13.49 11.06 -9.60
N ASP A 339 -14.77 11.17 -9.91
CA ASP A 339 -15.62 10.09 -10.44
C ASP A 339 -16.19 10.40 -11.83
N GLY A 340 -15.42 11.05 -12.68
CA GLY A 340 -15.79 11.64 -13.96
C GLY A 340 -15.82 13.17 -13.90
N THR A 341 -15.36 13.76 -12.82
CA THR A 341 -15.29 15.19 -12.60
C THR A 341 -13.96 15.78 -13.11
N TRP A 342 -13.89 17.10 -13.22
CA TRP A 342 -12.68 17.81 -13.62
C TRP A 342 -11.64 17.74 -12.48
N SER A 343 -10.40 17.40 -12.81
CA SER A 343 -9.25 17.52 -11.91
C SER A 343 -8.40 18.70 -12.35
N SER A 344 -8.23 19.68 -11.46
CA SER A 344 -7.42 20.87 -11.75
C SER A 344 -5.95 20.52 -11.89
N PHE A 345 -5.47 19.58 -11.07
CA PHE A 345 -4.09 19.08 -11.11
C PHE A 345 -3.77 18.35 -12.44
N ARG A 346 -4.70 17.50 -12.92
CA ARG A 346 -4.51 16.75 -14.17
C ARG A 346 -4.91 17.54 -15.42
N GLY A 347 -5.61 18.67 -15.27
CA GLY A 347 -6.10 19.49 -16.39
C GLY A 347 -7.09 18.77 -17.30
N ARG A 348 -7.79 17.75 -16.79
CA ARG A 348 -8.78 16.94 -17.52
C ARG A 348 -9.82 16.31 -16.58
N THR A 349 -10.89 15.78 -17.15
CA THR A 349 -11.80 14.90 -16.39
C THR A 349 -11.09 13.62 -15.97
N HIS A 350 -11.39 13.14 -14.76
CA HIS A 350 -10.72 12.01 -14.14
C HIS A 350 -11.68 11.09 -13.43
N GLY A 351 -11.35 9.78 -13.40
CA GLY A 351 -12.08 8.76 -12.70
C GLY A 351 -13.41 8.38 -13.34
N ARG A 352 -14.14 7.54 -12.64
CA ARG A 352 -15.50 7.14 -12.95
C ARG A 352 -16.25 6.75 -11.67
N PRO A 353 -17.61 6.88 -11.64
CA PRO A 353 -18.37 6.55 -10.45
C PRO A 353 -18.33 5.05 -10.14
N VAL A 354 -18.34 4.74 -8.85
CA VAL A 354 -18.47 3.36 -8.34
C VAL A 354 -19.95 2.99 -8.23
N ASP A 355 -20.32 1.81 -8.69
CA ASP A 355 -21.65 1.26 -8.46
C ASP A 355 -21.80 0.82 -7.00
N ARG A 356 -22.47 1.64 -6.20
CA ARG A 356 -22.64 1.43 -4.75
C ARG A 356 -23.55 0.24 -4.40
N LEU A 357 -24.35 -0.25 -5.35
CA LEU A 357 -25.21 -1.42 -5.14
C LEU A 357 -24.44 -2.73 -5.31
N LEU A 358 -23.46 -2.75 -6.21
CA LEU A 358 -22.72 -3.95 -6.59
C LEU A 358 -21.34 -4.05 -5.96
N MET A 359 -20.74 -2.91 -5.59
CA MET A 359 -19.35 -2.88 -5.12
C MET A 359 -19.27 -2.87 -3.59
N PRO A 360 -18.69 -3.91 -2.99
CA PRO A 360 -18.45 -3.92 -1.54
C PRO A 360 -17.38 -2.92 -1.13
N ALA A 361 -17.62 -2.18 -0.05
CA ALA A 361 -16.73 -1.15 0.45
C ALA A 361 -15.31 -1.66 0.78
N TYR A 362 -15.18 -2.87 1.34
CA TYR A 362 -13.88 -3.43 1.74
C TYR A 362 -12.89 -3.63 0.58
N ARG A 363 -13.33 -3.50 -0.67
CA ARG A 363 -12.45 -3.58 -1.84
C ARG A 363 -11.59 -2.33 -2.04
N PHE A 364 -11.84 -1.27 -1.29
CA PHE A 364 -11.03 -0.05 -1.32
C PHE A 364 -10.20 0.04 -0.07
N VAL A 365 -8.88 0.17 -0.24
CA VAL A 365 -7.92 0.35 0.85
C VAL A 365 -7.72 1.85 1.02
N VAL A 366 -7.93 2.34 2.24
CA VAL A 366 -7.88 3.76 2.59
C VAL A 366 -6.92 4.03 3.74
N TYR A 367 -6.30 5.16 3.72
CA TYR A 367 -5.26 5.57 4.66
C TYR A 367 -5.24 7.10 4.80
N ASP A 368 -4.61 7.59 5.84
CA ASP A 368 -4.23 8.99 6.02
C ASP A 368 -2.73 9.20 5.78
N GLN A 369 -1.94 8.16 5.94
CA GLN A 369 -0.51 8.11 5.63
C GLN A 369 -0.15 6.77 4.98
N ASP A 370 0.78 6.81 4.05
CA ASP A 370 1.51 5.68 3.48
C ASP A 370 2.94 6.12 3.11
N HIS A 371 3.72 5.21 2.55
CA HIS A 371 5.09 5.50 2.17
C HIS A 371 5.19 6.62 1.13
N ASP A 372 4.25 6.67 0.15
CA ASP A 372 4.27 7.67 -0.93
C ASP A 372 3.80 9.04 -0.44
N GLN A 373 2.70 9.08 0.32
CA GLN A 373 2.08 10.34 0.74
C GLN A 373 2.95 11.11 1.74
N ILE A 374 3.76 10.41 2.53
CA ILE A 374 4.77 11.04 3.39
C ILE A 374 6.07 11.25 2.63
N GLY A 375 6.57 10.22 1.96
CA GLY A 375 7.91 10.22 1.36
C GLY A 375 8.07 11.12 0.15
N ASN A 376 6.96 11.42 -0.54
CA ASN A 376 6.94 12.40 -1.62
C ASN A 376 6.82 13.86 -1.14
N ARG A 377 6.75 14.10 0.17
CA ARG A 377 6.91 15.44 0.74
C ARG A 377 8.38 15.85 0.76
N ALA A 378 8.67 17.15 0.69
CA ALA A 378 10.04 17.66 0.57
C ALA A 378 10.99 17.15 1.66
N VAL A 379 10.50 17.06 2.89
CA VAL A 379 11.28 16.63 4.07
C VAL A 379 10.74 15.36 4.73
N GLY A 380 9.71 14.75 4.15
CA GLY A 380 9.10 13.52 4.68
C GLY A 380 8.38 13.71 6.03
N ASP A 381 7.77 14.87 6.21
CA ASP A 381 7.08 15.25 7.45
C ASP A 381 5.74 14.51 7.59
N ARG A 382 5.43 14.11 8.83
CA ARG A 382 4.23 13.39 9.22
C ARG A 382 3.17 14.32 9.79
N LEU A 383 1.92 13.85 9.86
CA LEU A 383 0.85 14.54 10.56
C LEU A 383 1.17 14.68 12.06
N SER A 384 0.74 15.79 12.65
CA SER A 384 0.85 16.00 14.10
C SER A 384 -0.11 15.09 14.89
N ILE A 385 0.19 14.85 16.16
CA ILE A 385 -0.65 14.01 17.05
C ILE A 385 -2.11 14.48 17.08
N SER A 386 -2.38 15.79 17.04
CA SER A 386 -3.75 16.31 17.02
C SER A 386 -4.48 16.02 15.72
N GLN A 387 -3.79 16.09 14.58
CA GLN A 387 -4.33 15.73 13.27
C GLN A 387 -4.58 14.23 13.17
N LEU A 388 -3.60 13.40 13.62
CA LEU A 388 -3.72 11.94 13.64
C LEU A 388 -4.92 11.45 14.44
N ARG A 389 -5.31 12.13 15.53
CA ARG A 389 -6.51 11.73 16.29
C ARG A 389 -7.78 11.77 15.46
N VAL A 390 -7.93 12.77 14.60
CA VAL A 390 -9.10 12.91 13.73
C VAL A 390 -8.97 12.00 12.50
N ALA A 391 -7.80 12.01 11.86
CA ALA A 391 -7.53 11.21 10.68
C ALA A 391 -7.71 9.71 10.94
N ALA A 392 -7.10 9.19 12.02
CA ALA A 392 -7.30 7.80 12.45
C ALA A 392 -8.77 7.46 12.71
N GLY A 393 -9.52 8.39 13.30
CA GLY A 393 -10.95 8.23 13.48
C GLY A 393 -11.68 8.01 12.15
N LEU A 394 -11.41 8.86 11.15
CA LEU A 394 -12.01 8.77 9.81
C LEU A 394 -11.61 7.49 9.09
N VAL A 395 -10.32 7.13 9.10
CA VAL A 395 -9.80 5.92 8.46
C VAL A 395 -10.39 4.66 9.11
N LEU A 396 -10.24 4.51 10.43
CA LEU A 396 -10.58 3.27 11.15
C LEU A 396 -12.08 3.02 11.33
N THR A 397 -12.92 4.07 11.19
CA THR A 397 -14.39 3.91 11.25
C THR A 397 -15.05 3.94 9.87
N SER A 398 -14.27 4.13 8.80
CA SER A 398 -14.76 4.06 7.42
C SER A 398 -15.31 2.66 7.07
N PRO A 399 -16.16 2.54 6.04
CA PRO A 399 -16.65 1.24 5.57
C PRO A 399 -15.58 0.42 4.83
N TYR A 400 -14.49 1.06 4.48
CA TYR A 400 -13.40 0.54 3.65
C TYR A 400 -12.43 -0.34 4.43
N THR A 401 -11.42 -0.89 3.76
CA THR A 401 -10.30 -1.58 4.42
C THR A 401 -9.26 -0.54 4.83
N PRO A 402 -9.05 -0.28 6.11
CA PRO A 402 -8.07 0.69 6.56
C PRO A 402 -6.65 0.15 6.49
N MET A 403 -5.71 1.02 6.13
CA MET A 403 -4.28 0.79 6.21
C MET A 403 -3.63 1.87 7.09
N LEU A 404 -2.68 1.47 7.90
CA LEU A 404 -1.85 2.31 8.76
C LEU A 404 -0.42 2.26 8.27
N PHE A 405 0.29 3.38 8.29
CA PHE A 405 1.72 3.41 7.99
C PHE A 405 2.54 3.31 9.28
N MET A 406 3.64 2.56 9.25
CA MET A 406 4.49 2.33 10.41
C MET A 406 4.81 3.59 11.21
N GLY A 407 4.54 3.55 12.51
CA GLY A 407 4.80 4.64 13.46
C GLY A 407 3.70 5.69 13.57
N GLU A 408 2.66 5.67 12.73
CA GLU A 408 1.57 6.66 12.84
C GLU A 408 0.75 6.46 14.12
N GLU A 409 0.60 5.23 14.60
CA GLU A 409 -0.21 4.90 15.75
C GLU A 409 0.29 5.47 17.08
N TRP A 410 1.55 5.90 17.12
CA TRP A 410 2.07 6.69 18.25
C TRP A 410 2.51 8.10 17.82
N GLY A 411 2.37 8.46 16.53
CA GLY A 411 2.82 9.76 16.02
C GLY A 411 4.32 9.89 16.03
N ALA A 412 5.01 8.94 15.39
CA ALA A 412 6.47 8.94 15.29
C ALA A 412 7.00 10.31 14.82
N SER A 413 7.96 10.87 15.53
CA SER A 413 8.60 12.14 15.18
C SER A 413 9.64 12.02 14.07
N THR A 414 10.10 10.78 13.80
CA THR A 414 11.04 10.52 12.72
C THR A 414 10.37 10.74 11.37
N PRO A 415 10.99 11.49 10.46
CA PRO A 415 10.46 11.67 9.10
C PRO A 415 10.52 10.35 8.33
N TRP A 416 9.73 10.27 7.27
CA TRP A 416 9.88 9.23 6.26
C TRP A 416 10.33 9.91 4.96
N GLN A 417 11.62 9.78 4.64
CA GLN A 417 12.25 10.49 3.52
C GLN A 417 12.50 9.55 2.35
N PHE A 418 12.54 10.08 1.12
CA PHE A 418 13.02 9.30 -0.01
C PHE A 418 14.53 9.09 0.10
N PHE A 419 14.97 7.83 0.09
CA PHE A 419 16.37 7.43 0.16
C PHE A 419 16.67 6.29 -0.80
N SER A 420 17.89 6.25 -1.31
CA SER A 420 18.44 5.21 -2.17
C SER A 420 19.96 5.12 -1.99
N SER A 421 20.56 4.02 -2.43
CA SER A 421 22.01 3.80 -2.31
C SER A 421 22.60 3.22 -3.60
N PHE A 422 22.39 3.93 -4.71
CA PHE A 422 22.92 3.51 -5.99
C PHE A 422 24.43 3.47 -6.00
N THR A 423 25.00 2.38 -6.53
CA THR A 423 26.45 2.17 -6.61
C THR A 423 27.07 2.86 -7.83
N ASP A 424 26.29 3.17 -8.86
CA ASP A 424 26.74 3.98 -10.01
C ASP A 424 26.76 5.46 -9.65
N PRO A 425 27.93 6.15 -9.69
CA PRO A 425 28.02 7.56 -9.31
C PRO A 425 27.21 8.51 -10.20
N GLY A 426 27.04 8.17 -11.48
CA GLY A 426 26.27 8.99 -12.43
C GLY A 426 24.78 8.93 -12.10
N LEU A 427 24.25 7.73 -11.84
CA LEU A 427 22.88 7.52 -11.42
C LEU A 427 22.61 8.17 -10.06
N ALA A 428 23.49 7.98 -9.09
CA ALA A 428 23.39 8.60 -7.77
C ALA A 428 23.27 10.14 -7.85
N ALA A 429 24.15 10.76 -8.65
CA ALA A 429 24.12 12.20 -8.86
C ALA A 429 22.84 12.66 -9.60
N ALA A 430 22.34 11.88 -10.56
CA ALA A 430 21.11 12.18 -11.29
C ALA A 430 19.89 12.15 -10.37
N VAL A 431 19.78 11.14 -9.50
CA VAL A 431 18.69 11.01 -8.52
C VAL A 431 18.70 12.17 -7.52
N SER A 432 19.87 12.50 -6.94
CA SER A 432 20.03 13.63 -6.02
C SER A 432 19.63 14.97 -6.67
N THR A 433 20.05 15.18 -7.91
CA THR A 433 19.73 16.39 -8.67
C THR A 433 18.23 16.44 -9.01
N GLY A 434 17.68 15.32 -9.48
CA GLY A 434 16.26 15.19 -9.84
C GLY A 434 15.35 15.54 -8.67
N ARG A 435 15.62 14.95 -7.48
CA ARG A 435 14.84 15.19 -6.27
C ARG A 435 14.84 16.67 -5.85
N ARG A 436 15.99 17.32 -5.84
CA ARG A 436 16.10 18.74 -5.51
C ARG A 436 15.36 19.63 -6.53
N SER A 437 15.54 19.37 -7.83
CA SER A 437 14.87 20.13 -8.91
C SER A 437 13.35 19.97 -8.90
N GLU A 438 12.82 18.85 -8.45
CA GLU A 438 11.40 18.63 -8.28
C GLU A 438 10.82 19.65 -7.28
N PHE A 439 11.43 19.80 -6.11
CA PHE A 439 10.94 20.66 -5.04
C PHE A 439 11.26 22.15 -5.23
N GLU A 440 12.29 22.49 -5.98
CA GLU A 440 12.54 23.89 -6.40
C GLU A 440 11.34 24.49 -7.14
N ARG A 441 10.62 23.69 -7.93
CA ARG A 441 9.40 24.12 -8.64
C ARG A 441 8.26 24.50 -7.70
N TYR A 442 8.29 23.99 -6.48
CA TYR A 442 7.33 24.30 -5.42
C TYR A 442 7.83 25.33 -4.40
N GLY A 443 8.99 25.97 -4.69
CA GLY A 443 9.52 27.07 -3.88
C GLY A 443 10.41 26.65 -2.70
N TRP A 444 10.83 25.39 -2.62
CA TRP A 444 11.81 24.93 -1.64
C TRP A 444 13.22 25.31 -2.06
N ALA A 445 14.08 25.69 -1.10
CA ALA A 445 15.49 25.83 -1.39
C ALA A 445 16.13 24.43 -1.53
N SER A 446 17.01 24.24 -2.53
CA SER A 446 17.69 22.95 -2.75
C SER A 446 18.42 22.43 -1.52
N SER A 447 18.90 23.33 -0.65
CA SER A 447 19.58 22.98 0.62
C SER A 447 18.65 22.34 1.65
N ASP A 448 17.36 22.56 1.56
CA ASP A 448 16.38 22.13 2.54
C ASP A 448 15.79 20.75 2.19
N VAL A 449 15.99 20.31 0.94
CA VAL A 449 15.58 18.97 0.48
C VAL A 449 16.69 17.96 0.77
N PRO A 450 16.44 16.93 1.59
CA PRO A 450 17.42 15.90 1.90
C PRO A 450 17.96 15.21 0.65
N ASP A 451 19.27 14.91 0.64
CA ASP A 451 19.87 14.12 -0.44
C ASP A 451 19.47 12.64 -0.28
N PRO A 452 18.81 12.02 -1.27
CA PRO A 452 18.44 10.61 -1.21
C PRO A 452 19.64 9.65 -1.06
N GLN A 453 20.82 10.05 -1.55
CA GLN A 453 22.03 9.22 -1.49
C GLN A 453 22.82 9.40 -0.19
N ASP A 454 22.49 10.38 0.64
CA ASP A 454 23.14 10.57 1.94
C ASP A 454 22.68 9.47 2.91
N PRO A 455 23.61 8.65 3.48
CA PRO A 455 23.28 7.66 4.51
C PRO A 455 22.47 8.24 5.67
N ALA A 456 22.68 9.52 6.01
CA ALA A 456 21.94 10.19 7.07
C ALA A 456 20.43 10.32 6.76
N THR A 457 20.03 10.41 5.49
CA THR A 457 18.62 10.44 5.08
C THR A 457 17.93 9.12 5.41
N PHE A 458 18.57 7.98 5.11
CA PHE A 458 18.09 6.66 5.51
C PHE A 458 18.07 6.51 7.04
N GLN A 459 19.12 6.90 7.74
CA GLN A 459 19.19 6.73 9.20
C GLN A 459 18.14 7.56 9.94
N ARG A 460 17.84 8.77 9.46
CA ARG A 460 16.76 9.62 10.04
C ARG A 460 15.37 9.04 9.83
N SER A 461 15.16 8.24 8.78
CA SER A 461 13.88 7.60 8.47
C SER A 461 13.60 6.35 9.31
N LYS A 462 14.56 5.87 10.10
CA LYS A 462 14.36 4.73 11.01
C LYS A 462 13.46 5.12 12.18
N LEU A 463 12.51 4.24 12.51
CA LEU A 463 11.60 4.45 13.64
C LEU A 463 12.34 4.45 14.97
N SER A 464 11.95 5.38 15.86
CA SER A 464 12.41 5.44 17.24
C SER A 464 11.40 4.79 18.18
N TRP A 465 11.60 3.52 18.51
CA TRP A 465 10.71 2.77 19.41
C TRP A 465 10.69 3.28 20.85
N SER A 466 11.65 4.11 21.25
CA SER A 466 11.67 4.77 22.55
C SER A 466 10.56 5.82 22.70
N GLU A 467 9.99 6.29 21.60
CA GLU A 467 8.88 7.25 21.59
C GLU A 467 7.54 6.69 22.06
N LEU A 468 7.42 5.39 22.23
CA LEU A 468 6.21 4.78 22.82
C LEU A 468 5.96 5.19 24.28
N SER A 469 7.00 5.62 25.01
CA SER A 469 6.91 5.90 26.46
C SER A 469 6.41 7.29 26.85
N PRO A 470 6.66 8.40 26.11
CA PRO A 470 6.15 9.71 26.44
C PRO A 470 4.61 9.74 26.47
N PRO A 471 3.98 10.49 27.41
CA PRO A 471 2.52 10.44 27.63
C PRO A 471 1.66 10.79 26.41
N GLU A 472 2.11 11.71 25.57
CA GLU A 472 1.38 12.11 24.37
C GLU A 472 1.33 11.00 23.31
N HIS A 473 2.46 10.31 23.07
CA HIS A 473 2.54 9.17 22.16
C HIS A 473 1.77 7.95 22.71
N ALA A 474 1.92 7.65 23.99
CA ALA A 474 1.16 6.59 24.66
C ALA A 474 -0.36 6.84 24.60
N SER A 475 -0.80 8.10 24.74
CA SER A 475 -2.19 8.49 24.61
C SER A 475 -2.71 8.31 23.19
N LEU A 476 -1.92 8.64 22.17
CA LEU A 476 -2.31 8.40 20.78
C LEU A 476 -2.38 6.90 20.47
N LEU A 477 -1.41 6.11 20.89
CA LEU A 477 -1.43 4.65 20.74
C LEU A 477 -2.67 4.03 21.40
N SER A 478 -3.04 4.51 22.60
CA SER A 478 -4.28 4.07 23.27
C SER A 478 -5.52 4.42 22.45
N TRP A 479 -5.52 5.57 21.78
CA TRP A 479 -6.60 5.98 20.88
C TRP A 479 -6.74 5.03 19.68
N TYR A 480 -5.66 4.71 18.98
CA TYR A 480 -5.67 3.72 17.89
C TYR A 480 -6.19 2.36 18.35
N ARG A 481 -5.70 1.86 19.49
CA ARG A 481 -6.18 0.60 20.09
C ARG A 481 -7.68 0.64 20.39
N THR A 482 -8.20 1.77 20.88
CA THR A 482 -9.63 1.98 21.14
C THR A 482 -10.44 1.90 19.85
N LEU A 483 -10.01 2.59 18.80
CA LEU A 483 -10.69 2.59 17.49
C LEU A 483 -10.69 1.20 16.85
N LEU A 484 -9.55 0.50 16.91
CA LEU A 484 -9.41 -0.86 16.39
C LEU A 484 -10.26 -1.87 17.15
N ALA A 485 -10.34 -1.74 18.49
CA ALA A 485 -11.23 -2.56 19.31
C ALA A 485 -12.70 -2.28 18.98
N LEU A 486 -13.07 -1.02 18.81
CA LEU A 486 -14.41 -0.60 18.43
C LEU A 486 -14.77 -1.15 17.04
N ARG A 487 -13.88 -1.03 16.04
CA ARG A 487 -14.11 -1.59 14.70
C ARG A 487 -14.40 -3.08 14.74
N ARG A 488 -13.72 -3.84 15.60
CA ARG A 488 -13.96 -5.30 15.76
C ARG A 488 -15.26 -5.62 16.47
N SER A 489 -15.68 -4.78 17.42
CA SER A 489 -16.88 -5.03 18.24
C SER A 489 -18.18 -4.50 17.63
N GLU A 490 -18.10 -3.55 16.70
CA GLU A 490 -19.25 -2.87 16.09
C GLU A 490 -19.45 -3.30 14.62
N PRO A 491 -20.32 -4.26 14.34
CA PRO A 491 -20.54 -4.77 12.96
C PRO A 491 -20.92 -3.65 11.97
N ALA A 492 -21.57 -2.58 12.43
CA ALA A 492 -21.91 -1.46 11.58
C ALA A 492 -20.68 -0.76 10.98
N LEU A 493 -19.51 -0.81 11.62
CA LEU A 493 -18.28 -0.20 11.10
C LEU A 493 -17.61 -1.06 10.00
N THR A 494 -17.93 -2.34 9.93
CA THR A 494 -17.41 -3.27 8.91
C THR A 494 -18.46 -3.74 7.91
N ASP A 495 -19.68 -3.16 7.95
CA ASP A 495 -20.72 -3.42 6.96
C ASP A 495 -20.20 -3.02 5.56
N PRO A 496 -20.12 -3.96 4.60
CA PRO A 496 -19.55 -3.69 3.29
C PRO A 496 -20.50 -2.94 2.34
N GLN A 497 -21.74 -2.71 2.74
CA GLN A 497 -22.74 -2.09 1.86
C GLN A 497 -22.55 -0.57 1.78
N LEU A 498 -22.05 -0.05 0.66
CA LEU A 498 -21.90 1.39 0.45
C LEU A 498 -23.24 2.14 0.51
N THR A 499 -24.36 1.47 0.21
CA THR A 499 -25.69 2.08 0.29
C THR A 499 -26.18 2.31 1.72
N SER A 500 -25.58 1.64 2.72
CA SER A 500 -25.88 1.84 4.13
C SER A 500 -25.16 3.05 4.73
N VAL A 501 -24.28 3.70 3.95
CA VAL A 501 -23.52 4.89 4.39
C VAL A 501 -24.19 6.15 3.85
N SER A 502 -24.54 7.06 4.75
CA SER A 502 -24.94 8.42 4.39
C SER A 502 -24.17 9.43 5.21
N VAL A 503 -23.93 10.62 4.66
CA VAL A 503 -23.10 11.64 5.28
C VAL A 503 -23.80 12.98 5.23
N SER A 504 -23.79 13.68 6.35
CA SER A 504 -24.18 15.10 6.47
C SER A 504 -22.95 15.93 6.81
N PHE A 505 -22.93 17.18 6.44
CA PHE A 505 -21.80 18.07 6.72
C PHE A 505 -22.23 19.54 6.82
N ASP A 506 -21.38 20.37 7.42
CA ASP A 506 -21.51 21.82 7.42
C ASP A 506 -20.16 22.44 7.03
N GLU A 507 -20.15 23.17 5.92
CA GLU A 507 -18.94 23.82 5.39
C GLU A 507 -18.41 24.92 6.32
N ALA A 508 -19.30 25.71 6.91
CA ALA A 508 -18.93 26.85 7.75
C ALA A 508 -18.44 26.41 9.13
N ALA A 509 -19.12 25.45 9.74
CA ALA A 509 -18.73 24.88 11.03
C ALA A 509 -17.68 23.76 10.90
N ARG A 510 -17.35 23.33 9.67
CA ARG A 510 -16.33 22.33 9.34
C ARG A 510 -16.47 21.01 10.09
N TRP A 511 -17.64 20.39 9.99
CA TRP A 511 -17.87 19.04 10.51
C TRP A 511 -18.50 18.13 9.47
N VAL A 512 -18.28 16.83 9.64
CA VAL A 512 -19.00 15.76 8.95
C VAL A 512 -19.62 14.83 9.97
N LEU A 513 -20.80 14.30 9.65
CA LEU A 513 -21.54 13.30 10.42
C LEU A 513 -21.84 12.12 9.49
N VAL A 514 -21.24 10.95 9.77
CA VAL A 514 -21.46 9.72 9.02
C VAL A 514 -22.46 8.83 9.77
N HIS A 515 -23.52 8.42 9.09
CA HIS A 515 -24.52 7.49 9.59
C HIS A 515 -24.11 6.06 9.24
N ARG A 516 -23.98 5.21 10.26
CA ARG A 516 -23.62 3.79 10.14
C ARG A 516 -24.58 2.95 10.98
N GLY A 517 -25.80 2.70 10.44
CA GLY A 517 -26.85 2.06 11.22
C GLY A 517 -27.12 2.81 12.53
N PRO A 518 -26.97 2.15 13.71
CA PRO A 518 -27.18 2.80 15.00
C PRO A 518 -26.04 3.76 15.40
N LEU A 519 -24.96 3.81 14.64
CA LEU A 519 -23.81 4.64 14.95
C LEU A 519 -23.88 6.00 14.25
N ARG A 520 -23.33 6.99 14.92
CA ARG A 520 -23.04 8.33 14.41
C ARG A 520 -21.56 8.59 14.58
N VAL A 521 -20.85 8.75 13.49
CA VAL A 521 -19.43 9.08 13.48
C VAL A 521 -19.30 10.55 13.14
N VAL A 522 -18.70 11.33 14.04
CA VAL A 522 -18.58 12.79 13.91
C VAL A 522 -17.11 13.17 13.86
N ALA A 523 -16.70 13.88 12.82
CA ALA A 523 -15.42 14.55 12.76
C ALA A 523 -15.63 16.06 12.65
N HIS A 524 -14.93 16.81 13.49
CA HIS A 524 -14.92 18.27 13.49
C HIS A 524 -13.49 18.77 13.33
N VAL A 525 -13.24 19.49 12.24
CA VAL A 525 -11.93 20.03 11.88
C VAL A 525 -11.90 21.57 11.93
N GLY A 526 -12.93 22.17 12.52
CA GLY A 526 -12.99 23.63 12.74
C GLY A 526 -12.13 24.08 13.91
N SER A 527 -11.87 25.39 13.98
CA SER A 527 -11.02 26.03 14.99
C SER A 527 -11.76 26.45 16.27
N SER A 528 -13.10 26.34 16.29
CA SER A 528 -13.94 26.71 17.45
C SER A 528 -14.95 25.60 17.73
N ALA A 529 -15.27 25.38 19.00
CA ALA A 529 -16.25 24.37 19.38
C ALA A 529 -17.61 24.58 18.68
N THR A 530 -18.26 23.50 18.32
CA THR A 530 -19.55 23.51 17.61
C THR A 530 -20.54 22.49 18.18
N LEU A 531 -21.82 22.64 17.84
CA LEU A 531 -22.86 21.65 18.11
C LEU A 531 -23.22 20.96 16.80
N VAL A 532 -23.14 19.64 16.77
CA VAL A 532 -23.48 18.82 15.60
C VAL A 532 -24.81 18.10 15.89
N PRO A 533 -25.87 18.36 15.09
CA PRO A 533 -27.16 17.67 15.24
C PRO A 533 -27.01 16.21 14.76
N LEU A 534 -27.35 15.24 15.62
CA LEU A 534 -27.19 13.80 15.33
C LEU A 534 -28.34 13.24 14.47
N ASP A 535 -29.42 14.02 14.30
CA ASP A 535 -30.58 13.74 13.43
C ASP A 535 -30.49 14.48 12.09
N ALA A 536 -29.38 15.17 11.80
CA ALA A 536 -29.19 15.82 10.50
C ALA A 536 -29.39 14.78 9.40
N PRO A 537 -30.28 15.05 8.42
CA PRO A 537 -30.58 14.07 7.37
C PRO A 537 -29.32 13.77 6.58
N GLY A 538 -28.95 12.49 6.52
CA GLY A 538 -27.86 12.04 5.66
C GLY A 538 -28.27 12.26 4.20
N ASP A 539 -27.42 12.97 3.44
CA ASP A 539 -27.75 13.29 2.06
C ASP A 539 -27.44 12.11 1.14
N SER A 540 -28.48 11.62 0.47
CA SER A 540 -28.32 10.74 -0.69
C SER A 540 -27.97 11.53 -1.96
N ALA A 541 -28.05 12.86 -1.94
CA ALA A 541 -27.72 13.78 -3.02
C ALA A 541 -26.72 14.84 -2.51
N LEU A 542 -25.44 14.67 -2.82
CA LEU A 542 -24.41 15.70 -2.62
C LEU A 542 -24.80 16.98 -3.36
N GLY A 543 -25.24 18.00 -2.65
CA GLY A 543 -25.65 19.27 -3.24
C GLY A 543 -26.48 20.20 -2.35
N ALA A 544 -26.99 19.74 -1.20
CA ALA A 544 -27.71 20.59 -0.28
C ALA A 544 -26.92 20.75 1.02
N ALA A 545 -26.27 21.90 1.20
CA ALA A 545 -25.81 22.33 2.52
C ALA A 545 -27.01 22.33 3.49
N VAL A 546 -26.85 21.74 4.67
CA VAL A 546 -27.87 21.83 5.73
C VAL A 546 -28.10 23.33 6.03
N PRO A 547 -29.35 23.84 5.94
CA PRO A 547 -29.58 25.23 6.27
C PRO A 547 -29.16 25.52 7.73
N SER A 548 -28.39 26.55 7.94
CA SER A 548 -27.80 26.96 9.22
C SER A 548 -28.82 27.54 10.23
N ALA A 549 -30.10 27.16 10.16
CA ALA A 549 -31.10 27.58 11.13
C ALA A 549 -31.46 26.40 12.04
N PRO A 550 -31.35 26.53 13.38
CA PRO A 550 -31.84 25.53 14.30
C PRO A 550 -33.37 25.41 14.10
N ARG A 551 -33.86 24.26 13.64
CA ARG A 551 -35.24 23.90 13.85
C ARG A 551 -35.47 23.87 15.37
N ALA A 552 -36.45 24.62 15.84
CA ALA A 552 -36.88 24.57 17.22
C ALA A 552 -37.11 23.10 17.61
N ALA A 553 -36.26 22.57 18.47
CA ALA A 553 -36.37 21.22 18.99
C ALA A 553 -37.74 21.10 19.68
N GLY A 554 -38.65 20.35 19.06
CA GLY A 554 -39.75 19.78 19.82
C GLY A 554 -39.11 18.92 20.91
N ALA A 555 -39.55 19.12 22.17
CA ALA A 555 -39.06 18.42 23.33
C ALA A 555 -39.32 16.91 23.21
N ALA A 556 -38.49 16.22 22.49
CA ALA A 556 -38.31 14.75 22.55
C ALA A 556 -37.24 14.50 23.62
N GLY A 557 -37.63 13.75 24.65
CA GLY A 557 -36.81 13.51 25.82
C GLY A 557 -35.43 12.95 25.49
N ALA A 558 -34.50 13.12 26.43
CA ALA A 558 -33.13 12.62 26.38
C ALA A 558 -33.10 11.09 26.24
N ALA A 559 -33.40 10.56 25.06
CA ALA A 559 -33.36 9.14 24.73
C ALA A 559 -31.95 8.80 24.24
N GLY A 560 -31.20 8.14 25.10
CA GLY A 560 -30.26 7.10 24.77
C GLY A 560 -29.18 7.36 23.73
N VAL A 561 -28.43 8.48 23.77
CA VAL A 561 -27.17 8.62 23.03
C VAL A 561 -26.01 8.29 23.96
N THR A 562 -25.15 7.34 23.52
CA THR A 562 -23.96 6.92 24.26
C THR A 562 -22.70 7.22 23.46
N VAL A 563 -21.73 7.90 24.06
CA VAL A 563 -20.39 8.09 23.46
C VAL A 563 -19.63 6.77 23.63
N LEU A 564 -19.25 6.15 22.50
CA LEU A 564 -18.48 4.91 22.48
C LEU A 564 -16.98 5.20 22.48
N ALA A 565 -16.55 6.23 21.74
CA ALA A 565 -15.19 6.71 21.69
C ALA A 565 -15.17 8.21 21.40
N ALA A 566 -14.23 8.93 22.00
CA ALA A 566 -13.99 10.35 21.71
C ALA A 566 -12.50 10.67 21.80
N SER A 567 -11.99 11.45 20.85
CA SER A 567 -10.59 11.87 20.80
C SER A 567 -10.26 12.99 21.80
N ASP A 568 -11.29 13.66 22.31
CA ASP A 568 -11.19 14.77 23.27
C ASP A 568 -12.24 14.60 24.38
N PRO A 569 -11.87 14.79 25.67
CA PRO A 569 -12.78 14.65 26.81
C PRO A 569 -13.88 15.73 26.85
N GLY A 570 -13.74 16.82 26.10
CA GLY A 570 -14.77 17.88 25.99
C GLY A 570 -15.93 17.51 25.04
N VAL A 571 -15.88 16.34 24.37
CA VAL A 571 -17.03 15.83 23.62
C VAL A 571 -18.17 15.52 24.58
N GLY A 572 -19.32 16.13 24.37
CA GLY A 572 -20.51 15.98 25.23
C GLY A 572 -21.77 15.76 24.41
N VAL A 573 -22.79 15.13 25.00
CA VAL A 573 -24.11 14.93 24.40
C VAL A 573 -25.13 15.80 25.07
N SER A 574 -25.95 16.51 24.30
CA SER A 574 -27.05 17.37 24.79
C SER A 574 -28.27 17.17 23.88
N GLY A 575 -29.24 16.40 24.35
CA GLY A 575 -30.42 16.05 23.55
C GLY A 575 -30.03 15.27 22.28
N ALA A 576 -30.49 15.75 21.14
CA ALA A 576 -30.20 15.17 19.82
C ALA A 576 -28.96 15.80 19.16
N ALA A 577 -28.04 16.39 19.92
CA ALA A 577 -26.83 17.00 19.40
C ALA A 577 -25.60 16.59 20.22
N THR A 578 -24.43 16.66 19.61
CA THR A 578 -23.14 16.50 20.30
C THR A 578 -22.32 17.80 20.22
N SER A 579 -21.72 18.18 21.35
CA SER A 579 -20.74 19.27 21.38
C SER A 579 -19.38 18.73 20.99
N MET A 580 -18.77 19.34 20.01
CA MET A 580 -17.47 18.95 19.47
C MET A 580 -16.45 20.05 19.72
N PRO A 581 -15.38 19.79 20.49
CA PRO A 581 -14.23 20.69 20.57
C PRO A 581 -13.55 20.88 19.20
N PRO A 582 -12.69 21.91 19.06
CA PRO A 582 -11.85 22.05 17.87
C PRO A 582 -11.03 20.78 17.59
N MET A 583 -10.86 20.42 16.31
CA MET A 583 -10.05 19.28 15.88
C MET A 583 -10.34 18.01 16.72
N SER A 584 -11.59 17.54 16.70
CA SER A 584 -12.06 16.41 17.52
C SER A 584 -12.87 15.40 16.71
N PHE A 585 -12.94 14.19 17.25
CA PHE A 585 -13.62 13.05 16.65
C PHE A 585 -14.41 12.28 17.70
N ALA A 586 -15.58 11.75 17.32
CA ALA A 586 -16.38 10.93 18.22
C ALA A 586 -17.17 9.85 17.46
N VAL A 587 -17.35 8.71 18.13
CA VAL A 587 -18.30 7.66 17.72
C VAL A 587 -19.36 7.55 18.79
N LEU A 588 -20.62 7.71 18.37
CA LEU A 588 -21.78 7.67 19.27
C LEU A 588 -22.74 6.58 18.81
N ARG A 589 -23.41 5.95 19.75
CA ARG A 589 -24.54 5.06 19.50
C ARG A 589 -25.83 5.79 19.84
N VAL A 590 -26.80 5.77 18.93
CA VAL A 590 -28.15 6.29 19.15
C VAL A 590 -29.12 5.12 19.34
N CYS A 591 -30.06 5.24 20.28
CA CYS A 591 -31.12 4.26 20.48
C CYS A 591 -32.12 4.28 19.31
N ALA A 592 -32.83 3.16 19.10
CA ALA A 592 -33.72 2.94 17.96
C ALA A 592 -34.83 4.00 17.78
N ASP A 593 -35.22 4.70 18.84
CA ASP A 593 -36.28 5.70 18.79
C ASP A 593 -35.90 7.01 18.04
N LEU A 594 -34.63 7.13 17.56
CA LEU A 594 -34.15 8.26 16.75
C LEU A 594 -33.86 7.84 15.29
N VAL A 595 -34.12 6.59 14.92
CA VAL A 595 -33.76 6.02 13.60
C VAL A 595 -34.97 5.96 12.66
N GLU A 596 -36.21 6.27 13.12
CA GLU A 596 -37.42 6.47 12.30
C GLU A 596 -37.51 7.97 11.90
#